data_0eeabae7ff222772193730a957d4a6f8
#
_entry.id   0eeabae7ff222772193730a957d4a6f8
#
_cell.length_a   1.000
_cell.length_b   1.000
_cell.length_c   1.000
_cell.angle_alpha   90.00
_cell.angle_beta   90.00
_cell.angle_gamma   90.00
#
_symmetry.space_group_name_H-M   'P 1'
#
loop_
_entity.id
_entity.type
_entity.pdbx_description
1 polymer ?
#
loop_
_entity_poly.entity_id
_entity_poly.type
_entity_poly.pdbx_seq_one_letter_code
_entity_poly.pdbx_strand_id
1 'polypeptide(L)'
;RGYENGQHFMTREKFYPTLFVEAKGKTKYKTLEGDYVQSVEPGTVRECREFIKRYDGVDNFKIYGNDRYIYQYISEKYPEEEIKFDTNKIKISTIDIEVKSENGFPDVESAAEEVLLITVQDYTTKQIRTWGQGPFNNKQQNVIYKGFRTEYELLNDFINWWMIEDNTPEVLTGWNSELYDMPYLVRRIDRILGEKLMKRISPWGLV
;
A
#
# COMPACT_ATOMS: atom_id res chain seq x y z
N ARG A 1 8.81 2.90 -8.49
CA ARG A 1 9.41 4.08 -7.88
C ARG A 1 10.80 3.74 -7.36
N GLY A 2 11.73 4.67 -7.46
CA GLY A 2 13.09 4.52 -6.95
C GLY A 2 13.84 5.85 -6.94
N TYR A 3 15.08 5.80 -6.50
CA TYR A 3 16.00 6.94 -6.53
C TYR A 3 17.21 6.58 -7.36
N GLU A 4 17.55 7.42 -8.32
CA GLU A 4 18.75 7.31 -9.11
C GLU A 4 19.49 8.66 -9.09
N ASN A 5 20.77 8.64 -8.72
CA ASN A 5 21.60 9.86 -8.56
C ASN A 5 20.96 10.94 -7.65
N GLY A 6 20.22 10.51 -6.61
CA GLY A 6 19.54 11.39 -5.67
C GLY A 6 18.23 11.98 -6.17
N GLN A 7 17.78 11.62 -7.38
CA GLN A 7 16.49 12.05 -7.92
C GLN A 7 15.47 10.92 -7.85
N HIS A 8 14.26 11.26 -7.46
CA HIS A 8 13.14 10.34 -7.47
C HIS A 8 12.70 10.04 -8.91
N PHE A 9 12.43 8.78 -9.20
CA PHE A 9 11.86 8.38 -10.48
C PHE A 9 10.68 7.41 -10.31
N MET A 10 9.80 7.40 -11.30
CA MET A 10 8.72 6.44 -11.41
C MET A 10 8.68 5.89 -12.83
N THR A 11 8.80 4.57 -12.97
CA THR A 11 8.68 3.88 -14.24
C THR A 11 7.53 2.88 -14.21
N ARG A 12 6.97 2.59 -15.39
CA ARG A 12 6.05 1.46 -15.59
C ARG A 12 6.72 0.50 -16.54
N GLU A 13 6.98 -0.71 -16.07
CA GLU A 13 7.60 -1.76 -16.86
C GLU A 13 6.62 -2.93 -17.02
N LYS A 14 6.67 -3.60 -18.17
CA LYS A 14 5.98 -4.86 -18.35
C LYS A 14 6.83 -5.95 -17.72
N PHE A 15 6.20 -6.79 -16.92
CA PHE A 15 6.83 -7.93 -16.29
C PHE A 15 6.03 -9.19 -16.60
N TYR A 16 6.73 -10.27 -16.92
CA TYR A 16 6.18 -11.57 -17.29
C TYR A 16 6.67 -12.61 -16.26
N PRO A 17 5.90 -12.84 -15.18
CA PRO A 17 6.33 -13.76 -14.14
C PRO A 17 6.47 -15.20 -14.63
N THR A 18 7.46 -15.91 -14.11
CA THR A 18 7.62 -17.34 -14.30
C THR A 18 6.92 -18.09 -13.17
N LEU A 19 6.07 -19.03 -13.54
CA LEU A 19 5.47 -20.01 -12.64
C LEU A 19 6.04 -21.41 -12.96
N PHE A 20 5.76 -22.40 -12.13
CA PHE A 20 6.21 -23.75 -12.34
C PHE A 20 5.03 -24.72 -12.17
N VAL A 21 5.08 -25.82 -12.95
CA VAL A 21 4.14 -26.94 -12.86
C VAL A 21 4.93 -28.24 -12.77
N GLU A 22 4.29 -29.32 -12.34
CA GLU A 22 4.93 -30.63 -12.30
C GLU A 22 5.50 -31.04 -13.65
N ALA A 23 6.69 -31.59 -13.64
CA ALA A 23 7.34 -32.10 -14.85
C ALA A 23 7.21 -33.62 -14.93
N LYS A 24 6.92 -34.15 -16.12
CA LYS A 24 6.87 -35.60 -16.35
C LYS A 24 8.24 -36.32 -16.35
N GLY A 25 9.32 -35.54 -16.22
CA GLY A 25 10.70 -36.08 -16.25
C GLY A 25 11.68 -35.15 -15.55
N LYS A 26 12.96 -35.52 -15.58
CA LYS A 26 14.01 -34.72 -14.96
C LYS A 26 14.17 -33.36 -15.69
N THR A 27 14.16 -32.29 -14.91
CA THR A 27 14.43 -30.93 -15.36
C THR A 27 15.50 -30.28 -14.47
N LYS A 28 15.90 -29.07 -14.80
CA LYS A 28 16.85 -28.30 -13.98
C LYS A 28 16.24 -27.73 -12.71
N TYR A 29 14.90 -27.71 -12.61
CA TYR A 29 14.17 -27.13 -11.48
C TYR A 29 13.55 -28.22 -10.60
N LYS A 30 13.55 -27.96 -9.30
CA LYS A 30 12.93 -28.82 -8.29
C LYS A 30 12.18 -28.00 -7.29
N THR A 31 11.16 -28.59 -6.69
CA THR A 31 10.53 -28.07 -5.47
C THR A 31 11.48 -28.21 -4.28
N LEU A 32 11.11 -27.63 -3.15
CA LEU A 32 11.87 -27.80 -1.90
C LEU A 32 11.86 -29.27 -1.42
N GLU A 33 10.83 -30.03 -1.77
CA GLU A 33 10.67 -31.45 -1.47
C GLU A 33 11.48 -32.35 -2.43
N GLY A 34 11.97 -31.78 -3.54
CA GLY A 34 12.83 -32.49 -4.50
C GLY A 34 12.12 -32.96 -5.76
N ASP A 35 10.82 -32.68 -5.92
CA ASP A 35 10.07 -33.04 -7.13
C ASP A 35 10.47 -32.19 -8.33
N TYR A 36 10.50 -32.79 -9.51
CA TYR A 36 10.85 -32.05 -10.72
C TYR A 36 9.71 -31.20 -11.22
N VAL A 37 10.01 -29.95 -11.52
CA VAL A 37 9.07 -28.97 -12.08
C VAL A 37 9.61 -28.35 -13.36
N GLN A 38 8.73 -27.87 -14.21
CA GLN A 38 9.06 -27.11 -15.41
C GLN A 38 8.48 -25.72 -15.36
N SER A 39 9.21 -24.74 -15.90
CA SER A 39 8.74 -23.36 -15.96
C SER A 39 7.62 -23.18 -16.97
N VAL A 40 6.67 -22.31 -16.62
CA VAL A 40 5.62 -21.83 -17.51
C VAL A 40 5.52 -20.32 -17.38
N GLU A 41 5.26 -19.64 -18.50
CA GLU A 41 5.10 -18.20 -18.58
C GLU A 41 3.71 -17.88 -19.13
N PRO A 42 2.67 -17.81 -18.29
CA PRO A 42 1.30 -17.56 -18.75
C PRO A 42 1.13 -16.19 -19.40
N GLY A 43 2.05 -15.26 -19.16
CA GLY A 43 2.05 -13.91 -19.69
C GLY A 43 2.26 -12.82 -18.62
N THR A 44 1.52 -11.74 -18.68
CA THR A 44 1.60 -10.62 -17.73
C THR A 44 1.18 -11.05 -16.31
N VAL A 45 1.48 -10.22 -15.32
CA VAL A 45 1.04 -10.44 -13.92
C VAL A 45 -0.46 -10.77 -13.82
N ARG A 46 -1.29 -10.12 -14.63
CA ARG A 46 -2.73 -10.39 -14.67
C ARG A 46 -3.02 -11.80 -15.20
N GLU A 47 -2.41 -12.16 -16.31
CA GLU A 47 -2.58 -13.48 -16.94
C GLU A 47 -2.07 -14.61 -16.03
N CYS A 48 -0.97 -14.37 -15.30
CA CYS A 48 -0.48 -15.31 -14.30
C CYS A 48 -1.48 -15.51 -13.15
N ARG A 49 -2.12 -14.44 -12.64
CA ARG A 49 -3.18 -14.54 -11.62
C ARG A 49 -4.41 -15.29 -12.15
N GLU A 50 -4.82 -15.01 -13.39
CA GLU A 50 -5.92 -15.71 -14.05
C GLU A 50 -5.57 -17.20 -14.27
N PHE A 51 -4.33 -17.51 -14.60
CA PHE A 51 -3.83 -18.88 -14.73
C PHE A 51 -3.91 -19.63 -13.39
N ILE A 52 -3.38 -19.04 -12.30
CA ILE A 52 -3.47 -19.65 -10.96
C ILE A 52 -4.95 -19.90 -10.61
N LYS A 53 -5.80 -18.90 -10.73
CA LYS A 53 -7.23 -19.02 -10.41
C LYS A 53 -7.95 -20.08 -11.24
N ARG A 54 -7.57 -20.25 -12.50
CA ARG A 54 -8.19 -21.25 -13.41
C ARG A 54 -7.91 -22.68 -12.99
N TYR A 55 -6.73 -22.92 -12.44
CA TYR A 55 -6.29 -24.27 -12.04
C TYR A 55 -6.35 -24.49 -10.53
N ASP A 56 -6.86 -23.52 -9.78
CA ASP A 56 -7.11 -23.66 -8.34
C ASP A 56 -8.15 -24.75 -8.11
N GLY A 57 -7.80 -25.72 -7.24
CA GLY A 57 -8.63 -26.88 -6.93
C GLY A 57 -8.74 -27.95 -8.04
N VAL A 58 -7.97 -27.88 -9.11
CA VAL A 58 -7.92 -28.92 -10.14
C VAL A 58 -7.06 -30.09 -9.61
N ASP A 59 -7.68 -31.28 -9.53
CA ASP A 59 -6.99 -32.49 -9.09
C ASP A 59 -5.75 -32.80 -9.93
N ASN A 60 -4.66 -33.16 -9.27
CA ASN A 60 -3.37 -33.53 -9.89
C ASN A 60 -2.72 -32.42 -10.75
N PHE A 61 -3.11 -31.16 -10.54
CA PHE A 61 -2.45 -30.03 -11.18
C PHE A 61 -2.03 -29.01 -10.14
N LYS A 62 -0.74 -28.97 -9.81
CA LYS A 62 -0.18 -28.02 -8.86
C LYS A 62 0.62 -26.95 -9.58
N ILE A 63 0.41 -25.71 -9.17
CA ILE A 63 1.18 -24.56 -9.60
C ILE A 63 2.11 -24.17 -8.46
N TYR A 64 3.39 -24.00 -8.77
CA TYR A 64 4.41 -23.55 -7.84
C TYR A 64 4.96 -22.22 -8.29
N GLY A 65 5.55 -21.48 -7.38
CA GLY A 65 6.16 -20.19 -7.62
C GLY A 65 5.73 -19.16 -6.59
N ASN A 66 6.33 -17.98 -6.65
CA ASN A 66 5.99 -16.89 -5.75
C ASN A 66 4.94 -16.00 -6.42
N ASP A 67 3.76 -15.91 -5.84
CA ASP A 67 2.66 -15.04 -6.27
C ASP A 67 2.90 -13.55 -5.94
N ARG A 68 3.88 -13.27 -5.10
CA ARG A 68 4.37 -11.91 -4.84
C ARG A 68 5.40 -11.52 -5.91
N TYR A 69 4.93 -11.25 -7.11
CA TYR A 69 5.74 -11.01 -8.31
C TYR A 69 6.76 -9.88 -8.20
N ILE A 70 6.61 -8.97 -7.24
CA ILE A 70 7.60 -7.92 -6.96
C ILE A 70 8.97 -8.50 -6.58
N TYR A 71 8.99 -9.57 -5.80
CA TYR A 71 10.23 -10.23 -5.39
C TYR A 71 10.89 -10.95 -6.56
N GLN A 72 10.09 -11.60 -7.43
CA GLN A 72 10.60 -12.20 -8.65
C GLN A 72 11.22 -11.14 -9.57
N TYR A 73 10.50 -10.02 -9.79
CA TYR A 73 11.00 -8.90 -10.58
C TYR A 73 12.35 -8.37 -10.03
N ILE A 74 12.46 -8.16 -8.72
CA ILE A 74 13.69 -7.66 -8.09
C ILE A 74 14.82 -8.67 -8.29
N SER A 75 14.57 -9.95 -8.03
CA SER A 75 15.55 -11.02 -8.17
C SER A 75 16.04 -11.20 -9.60
N GLU A 76 15.18 -11.03 -10.61
CA GLU A 76 15.55 -11.14 -12.01
C GLU A 76 16.28 -9.90 -12.54
N LYS A 77 15.88 -8.72 -12.08
CA LYS A 77 16.48 -7.45 -12.52
C LYS A 77 17.84 -7.17 -11.87
N TYR A 78 18.04 -7.65 -10.65
CA TYR A 78 19.24 -7.42 -9.83
C TYR A 78 19.81 -8.74 -9.30
N PRO A 79 20.18 -9.70 -10.15
CA PRO A 79 20.51 -11.07 -9.74
C PRO A 79 21.81 -11.20 -8.94
N GLU A 80 22.73 -10.27 -9.10
CA GLU A 80 24.07 -10.30 -8.48
C GLU A 80 24.33 -9.11 -7.56
N GLU A 81 23.34 -8.23 -7.38
CA GLU A 81 23.52 -7.05 -6.57
C GLU A 81 23.12 -7.32 -5.12
N GLU A 82 23.98 -6.95 -4.19
CA GLU A 82 23.58 -6.77 -2.80
C GLU A 82 22.65 -5.56 -2.73
N ILE A 83 21.37 -5.79 -2.42
CA ILE A 83 20.40 -4.71 -2.26
C ILE A 83 20.77 -3.92 -0.99
N LYS A 84 21.41 -2.78 -1.19
CA LYS A 84 21.73 -1.85 -0.11
C LYS A 84 20.51 -1.01 0.22
N PHE A 85 20.13 -1.06 1.46
CA PHE A 85 18.98 -0.36 1.99
C PHE A 85 19.40 0.93 2.69
N ASP A 86 18.84 2.07 2.26
CA ASP A 86 19.07 3.39 2.88
C ASP A 86 17.73 3.97 3.32
N THR A 87 17.45 3.90 4.62
CA THR A 87 16.19 4.41 5.22
C THR A 87 15.98 5.91 4.99
N ASN A 88 17.05 6.68 4.77
CA ASN A 88 16.92 8.12 4.53
C ASN A 88 16.33 8.44 3.14
N LYS A 89 16.36 7.46 2.23
CA LYS A 89 15.77 7.58 0.89
C LYS A 89 14.34 7.07 0.80
N ILE A 90 13.83 6.48 1.87
CA ILE A 90 12.47 5.92 1.93
C ILE A 90 11.65 6.80 2.85
N LYS A 91 10.60 7.39 2.33
CA LYS A 91 9.65 8.13 3.14
C LYS A 91 8.73 7.17 3.87
N ILE A 92 8.88 7.12 5.18
CA ILE A 92 8.04 6.31 6.07
C ILE A 92 7.18 7.26 6.89
N SER A 93 5.89 7.03 6.93
CA SER A 93 4.96 7.78 7.77
C SER A 93 4.10 6.84 8.61
N THR A 94 3.79 7.29 9.83
CA THR A 94 2.78 6.66 10.67
C THR A 94 1.49 7.44 10.54
N ILE A 95 0.36 6.77 10.40
CA ILE A 95 -0.98 7.37 10.39
C ILE A 95 -1.82 6.82 11.53
N ASP A 96 -2.68 7.67 12.05
CA ASP A 96 -3.65 7.35 13.07
C ASP A 96 -4.88 8.25 12.88
N ILE A 97 -6.09 7.72 13.13
CA ILE A 97 -7.34 8.48 13.03
C ILE A 97 -8.15 8.37 14.34
N GLU A 98 -8.86 9.43 14.66
CA GLU A 98 -9.88 9.41 15.69
C GLU A 98 -11.26 9.61 15.07
N VAL A 99 -12.15 8.70 15.39
CA VAL A 99 -13.51 8.65 14.84
C VAL A 99 -14.51 8.88 15.95
N LYS A 100 -15.57 9.64 15.66
CA LYS A 100 -16.69 9.80 16.57
C LYS A 100 -17.30 8.42 16.88
N SER A 101 -17.59 8.18 18.16
CA SER A 101 -18.19 6.94 18.61
C SER A 101 -19.41 7.24 19.48
N GLU A 102 -20.59 6.99 18.94
CA GLU A 102 -21.85 7.16 19.69
C GLU A 102 -22.42 5.83 20.20
N ASN A 103 -22.19 4.73 19.45
CA ASN A 103 -22.81 3.44 19.70
C ASN A 103 -21.82 2.27 19.77
N GLY A 104 -20.62 2.49 20.29
CA GLY A 104 -19.56 1.49 20.37
C GLY A 104 -18.45 1.71 19.34
N PHE A 105 -17.67 0.68 19.06
CA PHE A 105 -16.53 0.81 18.12
C PHE A 105 -17.04 1.02 16.69
N PRO A 106 -16.57 2.08 15.98
CA PRO A 106 -17.06 2.40 14.65
C PRO A 106 -16.78 1.29 13.64
N ASP A 107 -17.81 0.94 12.87
CA ASP A 107 -17.71 -0.12 11.86
C ASP A 107 -17.01 0.37 10.59
N VAL A 108 -15.97 -0.36 10.19
CA VAL A 108 -15.14 -0.04 9.02
C VAL A 108 -15.93 -0.13 7.71
N GLU A 109 -16.84 -1.12 7.58
CA GLU A 109 -17.55 -1.36 6.32
C GLU A 109 -18.52 -0.23 5.99
N SER A 110 -19.24 0.25 6.98
CA SER A 110 -20.18 1.36 6.79
C SER A 110 -19.50 2.74 6.82
N ALA A 111 -18.40 2.88 7.58
CA ALA A 111 -17.70 4.13 7.86
C ALA A 111 -18.70 5.27 8.11
N ALA A 112 -19.69 5.02 9.00
CA ALA A 112 -20.84 5.90 9.18
C ALA A 112 -20.52 7.12 10.01
N GLU A 113 -19.58 7.00 10.97
CA GLU A 113 -19.27 8.03 11.96
C GLU A 113 -18.22 9.01 11.42
N GLU A 114 -18.26 10.24 11.93
CA GLU A 114 -17.36 11.32 11.50
C GLU A 114 -15.90 11.08 11.94
N VAL A 115 -14.97 11.34 11.05
CA VAL A 115 -13.53 11.43 11.38
C VAL A 115 -13.31 12.78 12.11
N LEU A 116 -12.82 12.70 13.33
CA LEU A 116 -12.55 13.86 14.18
C LEU A 116 -11.12 14.36 14.05
N LEU A 117 -10.17 13.43 13.94
CA LEU A 117 -8.74 13.71 13.78
C LEU A 117 -8.12 12.78 12.74
N ILE A 118 -7.17 13.30 11.98
CA ILE A 118 -6.20 12.52 11.19
C ILE A 118 -4.82 13.01 11.62
N THR A 119 -3.96 12.11 12.02
CA THR A 119 -2.58 12.43 12.41
C THR A 119 -1.60 11.65 11.54
N VAL A 120 -0.63 12.35 10.96
CA VAL A 120 0.46 11.74 10.20
C VAL A 120 1.78 12.21 10.81
N GLN A 121 2.65 11.25 11.14
CA GLN A 121 4.00 11.52 11.59
C GLN A 121 5.02 11.06 10.55
N ASP A 122 5.91 11.94 10.15
CA ASP A 122 7.08 11.58 9.36
C ASP A 122 8.13 10.90 10.23
N TYR A 123 8.57 9.70 9.81
CA TYR A 123 9.52 8.90 10.60
C TYR A 123 10.90 9.55 10.71
N THR A 124 11.36 10.21 9.67
CA THR A 124 12.71 10.79 9.61
C THR A 124 12.78 12.11 10.38
N THR A 125 11.88 13.04 10.07
CA THR A 125 11.88 14.38 10.66
C THR A 125 11.22 14.45 12.03
N LYS A 126 10.44 13.42 12.38
CA LYS A 126 9.57 13.38 13.57
C LYS A 126 8.50 14.48 13.60
N GLN A 127 8.30 15.17 12.47
CA GLN A 127 7.22 16.14 12.36
C GLN A 127 5.86 15.44 12.37
N ILE A 128 4.95 15.95 13.19
CA ILE A 128 3.58 15.49 13.28
C ILE A 128 2.69 16.53 12.63
N ARG A 129 1.80 16.10 11.76
CA ARG A 129 0.75 16.93 11.19
C ARG A 129 -0.60 16.33 11.57
N THR A 130 -1.46 17.16 12.14
CA THR A 130 -2.80 16.76 12.56
C THR A 130 -3.84 17.67 11.94
N TRP A 131 -4.84 17.07 11.31
CA TRP A 131 -6.09 17.69 10.89
C TRP A 131 -7.15 17.35 11.92
N GLY A 132 -7.85 18.33 12.44
CA GLY A 132 -8.84 18.08 13.48
C GLY A 132 -10.09 18.95 13.34
N GLN A 133 -11.19 18.48 13.86
CA GLN A 133 -12.39 19.29 14.01
C GLN A 133 -12.24 20.20 15.23
N GLY A 134 -12.43 21.50 15.00
CA GLY A 134 -12.34 22.52 16.04
C GLY A 134 -10.94 23.06 16.33
N PRO A 135 -10.83 24.06 17.20
CA PRO A 135 -9.56 24.69 17.55
C PRO A 135 -8.78 23.88 18.57
N PHE A 136 -7.47 23.82 18.39
CA PHE A 136 -6.54 23.26 19.38
C PHE A 136 -5.33 24.16 19.53
N ASN A 137 -4.97 24.49 20.77
CA ASN A 137 -3.79 25.30 21.06
C ASN A 137 -2.58 24.41 21.27
N ASN A 138 -1.89 24.13 20.17
CA ASN A 138 -0.66 23.33 20.19
C ASN A 138 0.51 24.12 20.78
N LYS A 139 1.25 23.50 21.71
CA LYS A 139 2.46 24.05 22.31
C LYS A 139 3.75 23.32 21.90
N GLN A 140 3.65 22.24 21.11
CA GLN A 140 4.78 21.43 20.67
C GLN A 140 5.31 21.95 19.34
N GLN A 141 6.61 22.16 19.24
CA GLN A 141 7.26 22.73 18.06
C GLN A 141 7.23 21.79 16.83
N ASN A 142 7.24 20.48 17.06
CA ASN A 142 7.21 19.47 16.00
C ASN A 142 5.80 19.08 15.56
N VAL A 143 4.77 19.72 16.11
CA VAL A 143 3.37 19.44 15.75
C VAL A 143 2.77 20.60 14.98
N ILE A 144 2.23 20.33 13.80
CA ILE A 144 1.46 21.26 13.01
C ILE A 144 0.00 20.82 13.11
N TYR A 145 -0.82 21.60 13.83
CA TYR A 145 -2.24 21.36 13.92
C TYR A 145 -3.01 22.30 13.00
N LYS A 146 -3.99 21.75 12.27
CA LYS A 146 -4.90 22.50 11.44
C LYS A 146 -6.35 22.17 11.81
N GLY A 147 -7.06 23.16 12.35
CA GLY A 147 -8.45 23.00 12.78
C GLY A 147 -9.45 23.36 11.68
N PHE A 148 -10.53 22.61 11.58
CA PHE A 148 -11.62 22.78 10.62
C PHE A 148 -12.96 22.85 11.31
N ARG A 149 -13.96 23.44 10.67
CA ARG A 149 -15.32 23.53 11.20
C ARG A 149 -16.14 22.28 10.86
N THR A 150 -15.82 21.64 9.74
CA THR A 150 -16.55 20.46 9.24
C THR A 150 -15.59 19.37 8.85
N GLU A 151 -16.06 18.13 8.91
CA GLU A 151 -15.33 16.96 8.41
C GLU A 151 -15.01 17.10 6.92
N TYR A 152 -15.93 17.64 6.12
CA TYR A 152 -15.71 17.86 4.69
C TYR A 152 -14.45 18.70 4.43
N GLU A 153 -14.30 19.82 5.14
CA GLU A 153 -13.13 20.68 5.03
C GLU A 153 -11.85 19.97 5.47
N LEU A 154 -11.92 19.20 6.56
CA LEU A 154 -10.81 18.41 7.10
C LEU A 154 -10.33 17.37 6.08
N LEU A 155 -11.24 16.53 5.58
CA LEU A 155 -10.91 15.47 4.63
C LEU A 155 -10.41 16.04 3.30
N ASN A 156 -11.01 17.13 2.81
CA ASN A 156 -10.59 17.77 1.57
C ASN A 156 -9.18 18.37 1.67
N ASP A 157 -8.85 19.02 2.81
CA ASP A 157 -7.51 19.56 3.03
C ASP A 157 -6.47 18.45 3.19
N PHE A 158 -6.83 17.37 3.91
CA PHE A 158 -5.98 16.20 4.05
C PHE A 158 -5.64 15.58 2.69
N ILE A 159 -6.63 15.32 1.84
CA ILE A 159 -6.42 14.75 0.50
C ILE A 159 -5.56 15.67 -0.38
N ASN A 160 -5.79 16.96 -0.35
CA ASN A 160 -4.99 17.91 -1.12
C ASN A 160 -3.53 17.92 -0.67
N TRP A 161 -3.26 17.81 0.63
CA TRP A 161 -1.92 17.67 1.16
C TRP A 161 -1.29 16.32 0.79
N TRP A 162 -2.06 15.23 0.93
CA TRP A 162 -1.62 13.87 0.63
C TRP A 162 -1.20 13.69 -0.83
N MET A 163 -1.88 14.35 -1.74
CA MET A 163 -1.61 14.27 -3.19
C MET A 163 -0.31 14.94 -3.63
N ILE A 164 0.29 15.77 -2.81
CA ILE A 164 1.61 16.34 -3.09
C ILE A 164 2.63 15.19 -3.02
N GLU A 165 3.39 14.98 -4.11
CA GLU A 165 4.30 13.83 -4.23
C GLU A 165 5.26 13.71 -3.05
N ASP A 166 5.80 14.85 -2.60
CA ASP A 166 6.68 14.89 -1.44
C ASP A 166 6.00 14.54 -0.11
N ASN A 167 4.68 14.51 -0.03
CA ASN A 167 3.94 14.17 1.18
C ASN A 167 3.51 12.70 1.21
N THR A 168 3.32 12.09 0.05
CA THR A 168 2.90 10.68 -0.04
C THR A 168 4.04 9.76 0.40
N PRO A 169 3.86 8.93 1.44
CA PRO A 169 4.89 8.01 1.87
C PRO A 169 5.04 6.80 0.94
N GLU A 170 6.25 6.23 0.87
CA GLU A 170 6.49 4.91 0.27
C GLU A 170 6.09 3.79 1.20
N VAL A 171 6.21 4.01 2.51
CA VAL A 171 5.78 3.07 3.54
C VAL A 171 4.86 3.80 4.51
N LEU A 172 3.64 3.32 4.62
CA LEU A 172 2.67 3.77 5.60
C LEU A 172 2.54 2.70 6.69
N THR A 173 2.59 3.11 7.94
CA THR A 173 2.45 2.24 9.09
C THR A 173 1.55 2.87 10.16
N GLY A 174 1.17 2.11 11.17
CA GLY A 174 0.35 2.54 12.30
C GLY A 174 -0.08 1.35 13.13
N TRP A 175 -0.62 1.59 14.31
CA TRP A 175 -1.20 0.52 15.09
C TRP A 175 -2.51 0.07 14.46
N ASN A 176 -2.56 -1.16 13.94
CA ASN A 176 -3.74 -1.71 13.25
C ASN A 176 -4.21 -0.91 12.00
N SER A 177 -3.36 -0.04 11.46
CA SER A 177 -3.74 0.87 10.38
C SER A 177 -4.16 0.18 9.08
N GLU A 178 -3.67 -1.03 8.82
CA GLU A 178 -4.07 -1.86 7.66
C GLU A 178 -5.51 -2.38 7.79
N LEU A 179 -5.97 -2.67 9.01
CA LEU A 179 -7.28 -3.27 9.23
C LEU A 179 -8.35 -2.25 9.65
N TYR A 180 -7.94 -1.09 10.18
CA TYR A 180 -8.88 -0.07 10.67
C TYR A 180 -8.68 1.30 10.01
N ASP A 181 -7.59 2.02 10.33
CA ASP A 181 -7.45 3.43 9.96
C ASP A 181 -7.57 3.67 8.46
N MET A 182 -6.80 2.93 7.67
CA MET A 182 -6.79 3.13 6.22
C MET A 182 -8.09 2.68 5.56
N PRO A 183 -8.64 1.49 5.82
CA PRO A 183 -9.93 1.11 5.27
C PRO A 183 -11.07 2.04 5.67
N TYR A 184 -11.09 2.50 6.94
CA TYR A 184 -12.08 3.45 7.40
C TYR A 184 -11.97 4.78 6.68
N LEU A 185 -10.76 5.36 6.64
CA LEU A 185 -10.50 6.65 6.02
C LEU A 185 -10.83 6.64 4.51
N VAL A 186 -10.48 5.58 3.81
CA VAL A 186 -10.80 5.40 2.40
C VAL A 186 -12.30 5.43 2.17
N ARG A 187 -13.06 4.60 2.89
CA ARG A 187 -14.52 4.54 2.76
C ARG A 187 -15.19 5.85 3.19
N ARG A 188 -14.66 6.49 4.23
CA ARG A 188 -15.20 7.77 4.69
C ARG A 188 -14.97 8.88 3.67
N ILE A 189 -13.79 8.93 3.05
CA ILE A 189 -13.50 9.89 1.97
C ILE A 189 -14.40 9.63 0.77
N ASP A 190 -14.61 8.37 0.37
CA ASP A 190 -15.54 8.04 -0.71
C ASP A 190 -16.96 8.56 -0.41
N ARG A 191 -17.42 8.32 0.80
CA ARG A 191 -18.76 8.75 1.25
C ARG A 191 -18.95 10.27 1.28
N ILE A 192 -17.94 11.02 1.70
CA ILE A 192 -18.04 12.48 1.92
C ILE A 192 -17.57 13.28 0.71
N LEU A 193 -16.50 12.85 0.05
CA LEU A 193 -15.86 13.58 -1.07
C LEU A 193 -16.06 12.91 -2.42
N GLY A 194 -16.49 11.64 -2.43
CA GLY A 194 -16.73 10.85 -3.62
C GLY A 194 -15.51 10.09 -4.15
N GLU A 195 -15.80 9.07 -4.96
CA GLU A 195 -14.84 8.10 -5.52
C GLU A 195 -13.63 8.74 -6.20
N LYS A 196 -13.84 9.84 -6.91
CA LYS A 196 -12.77 10.54 -7.65
C LYS A 196 -11.67 11.04 -6.71
N LEU A 197 -12.02 11.56 -5.54
CA LEU A 197 -11.05 12.03 -4.55
C LEU A 197 -10.51 10.86 -3.72
N MET A 198 -11.34 9.90 -3.38
CA MET A 198 -10.91 8.68 -2.67
C MET A 198 -9.79 7.95 -3.43
N LYS A 199 -9.90 7.76 -4.73
CA LYS A 199 -8.85 7.14 -5.56
C LYS A 199 -7.51 7.84 -5.52
N ARG A 200 -7.45 9.10 -5.09
CA ARG A 200 -6.20 9.86 -4.96
C ARG A 200 -5.39 9.54 -3.70
N ILE A 201 -5.94 8.76 -2.77
CA ILE A 201 -5.16 8.20 -1.66
C ILE A 201 -4.06 7.29 -2.20
N SER A 202 -4.38 6.50 -3.23
CA SER A 202 -3.42 5.63 -3.89
C SER A 202 -2.69 6.37 -5.01
N PRO A 203 -1.34 6.34 -5.05
CA PRO A 203 -0.55 6.92 -6.15
C PRO A 203 -0.89 6.31 -7.52
N TRP A 204 -1.51 5.14 -7.53
CA TRP A 204 -1.89 4.41 -8.75
C TRP A 204 -3.38 4.53 -9.08
N GLY A 205 -4.17 5.20 -8.25
CA GLY A 205 -5.62 5.27 -8.38
C GLY A 205 -6.33 3.93 -8.17
N LEU A 206 -5.68 3.00 -7.48
CA LEU A 206 -6.18 1.69 -7.12
C LEU A 206 -6.43 1.66 -5.61
N VAL A 207 -7.67 1.50 -5.22
CA VAL A 207 -8.10 1.41 -3.82
C VAL A 207 -9.10 0.28 -3.70
#